data_531d01bee35daa6bb0a5d53228690aab
#
_entry.id   531d01bee35daa6bb0a5d53228690aab
#
_cell.length_a   1.000
_cell.length_b   1.000
_cell.length_c   1.000
_cell.angle_alpha   90.00
_cell.angle_beta   90.00
_cell.angle_gamma   90.00
#
_symmetry.space_group_name_H-M   'P 1'
#
loop_
_entity.id
_entity.type
_entity.pdbx_description
1 polymer ?
#
loop_
_entity_poly.entity_id
_entity_poly.type
_entity_poly.pdbx_seq_one_letter_code
_entity_poly.pdbx_strand_id
1 'polypeptide(L)'
;MDYYLLTDLAARVGYHLALSGAETFRVEETIRRIIGAYGIECEAFSIPNCVMVSLEAANGKPLMVMKRVDFHGNDLESVEKLNALSRRICAETPDPSVAAQWLDETLKGRRHYSVPVYYLGNFCAAAGFCPVFGGTLRDLSLIHISEPTR
;
A
#
# COMPACT_ATOMS: atom_id res chain seq x y z
N MET A 1 12.40 -5.94 23.20
CA MET A 1 11.71 -5.58 21.95
C MET A 1 10.34 -6.20 21.96
N ASP A 2 9.31 -5.47 21.61
CA ASP A 2 7.94 -5.95 21.51
C ASP A 2 7.69 -6.55 20.12
N TYR A 3 7.67 -7.89 20.03
CA TYR A 3 7.45 -8.64 18.80
C TYR A 3 6.04 -8.42 18.22
N TYR A 4 5.04 -8.27 19.09
CA TYR A 4 3.68 -8.02 18.65
C TYR A 4 3.56 -6.66 17.96
N LEU A 5 4.13 -5.63 18.58
CA LEU A 5 4.09 -4.28 18.03
C LEU A 5 4.85 -4.17 16.70
N LEU A 6 6.00 -4.85 16.57
CA LEU A 6 6.75 -4.91 15.32
C LEU A 6 5.96 -5.64 14.22
N THR A 7 5.34 -6.77 14.56
CA THR A 7 4.54 -7.54 13.59
C THR A 7 3.32 -6.74 13.15
N ASP A 8 2.62 -6.09 14.08
CA ASP A 8 1.47 -5.24 13.76
C ASP A 8 1.88 -4.04 12.91
N LEU A 9 2.99 -3.38 13.23
CA LEU A 9 3.55 -2.30 12.43
C LEU A 9 3.80 -2.73 10.97
N ALA A 10 4.52 -3.84 10.78
CA ALA A 10 4.84 -4.36 9.45
C ALA A 10 3.57 -4.76 8.68
N ALA A 11 2.61 -5.42 9.37
CA ALA A 11 1.31 -5.77 8.80
C ALA A 11 0.50 -4.51 8.43
N ARG A 12 0.54 -3.43 9.22
CA ARG A 12 -0.10 -2.15 8.90
C ARG A 12 0.52 -1.48 7.68
N VAL A 13 1.86 -1.47 7.58
CA VAL A 13 2.53 -0.94 6.39
C VAL A 13 2.13 -1.73 5.15
N GLY A 14 2.15 -3.06 5.22
CA GLY A 14 1.70 -3.94 4.15
C GLY A 14 0.23 -3.72 3.77
N TYR A 15 -0.65 -3.60 4.76
CA TYR A 15 -2.07 -3.29 4.56
C TYR A 15 -2.26 -1.98 3.79
N HIS A 16 -1.59 -0.91 4.18
CA HIS A 16 -1.73 0.38 3.51
C HIS A 16 -1.11 0.39 2.11
N LEU A 17 -0.05 -0.39 1.86
CA LEU A 17 0.49 -0.60 0.53
C LEU A 17 -0.53 -1.32 -0.37
N ALA A 18 -1.11 -2.43 0.10
CA ALA A 18 -2.13 -3.18 -0.62
C ALA A 18 -3.38 -2.32 -0.90
N LEU A 19 -3.85 -1.55 0.09
CA LEU A 19 -4.96 -0.60 -0.04
C LEU A 19 -4.69 0.47 -1.10
N SER A 20 -3.42 0.87 -1.27
CA SER A 20 -3.00 1.90 -2.23
C SER A 20 -2.69 1.34 -3.63
N GLY A 21 -2.89 0.03 -3.85
CA GLY A 21 -2.71 -0.61 -5.16
C GLY A 21 -1.28 -1.09 -5.42
N ALA A 22 -0.46 -1.27 -4.40
CA ALA A 22 0.84 -1.91 -4.58
C ALA A 22 0.68 -3.40 -4.94
N GLU A 23 1.58 -3.89 -5.78
CA GLU A 23 1.64 -5.30 -6.16
C GLU A 23 1.87 -6.21 -4.93
N THR A 24 1.21 -7.36 -4.88
CA THR A 24 1.29 -8.31 -3.75
C THR A 24 2.72 -8.68 -3.39
N PHE A 25 3.55 -8.94 -4.41
CA PHE A 25 4.97 -9.22 -4.21
C PHE A 25 5.71 -8.09 -3.47
N ARG A 26 5.44 -6.82 -3.82
CA ARG A 26 6.03 -5.67 -3.15
C ARG A 26 5.56 -5.53 -1.70
N VAL A 27 4.30 -5.84 -1.44
CA VAL A 27 3.74 -5.85 -0.08
C VAL A 27 4.50 -6.85 0.78
N GLU A 28 4.63 -8.09 0.33
CA GLU A 28 5.35 -9.15 1.05
C GLU A 28 6.84 -8.82 1.26
N GLU A 29 7.51 -8.35 0.21
CA GLU A 29 8.92 -7.96 0.29
C GLU A 29 9.14 -6.84 1.31
N THR A 30 8.27 -5.82 1.31
CA THR A 30 8.36 -4.71 2.24
C THR A 30 8.21 -5.17 3.68
N ILE A 31 7.24 -6.06 3.96
CA ILE A 31 7.03 -6.63 5.29
C ILE A 31 8.27 -7.40 5.74
N ARG A 32 8.79 -8.31 4.88
CA ARG A 32 9.99 -9.10 5.21
C ARG A 32 11.21 -8.22 5.46
N ARG A 33 11.39 -7.17 4.68
CA ARG A 33 12.50 -6.22 4.87
C ARG A 33 12.39 -5.46 6.19
N ILE A 34 11.20 -4.99 6.57
CA ILE A 34 11.00 -4.29 7.83
C ILE A 34 11.35 -5.20 9.00
N ILE A 35 10.78 -6.40 9.06
CA ILE A 35 11.02 -7.34 10.17
C ILE A 35 12.47 -7.85 10.16
N GLY A 36 13.01 -8.16 8.97
CA GLY A 36 14.39 -8.59 8.79
C GLY A 36 15.43 -7.57 9.23
N ALA A 37 15.13 -6.26 9.13
CA ALA A 37 16.00 -5.20 9.64
C ALA A 37 16.20 -5.27 11.17
N TYR A 38 15.27 -5.86 11.91
CA TYR A 38 15.40 -6.12 13.35
C TYR A 38 16.02 -7.49 13.66
N GLY A 39 16.55 -8.20 12.65
CA GLY A 39 17.19 -9.50 12.81
C GLY A 39 16.21 -10.65 13.05
N ILE A 40 14.96 -10.51 12.66
CA ILE A 40 13.90 -11.52 12.84
C ILE A 40 13.48 -12.06 11.49
N GLU A 41 13.33 -13.38 11.38
CA GLU A 41 12.73 -14.04 10.22
C GLU A 41 11.21 -14.02 10.33
N CYS A 42 10.53 -13.80 9.21
CA CYS A 42 9.09 -13.84 9.15
C CYS A 42 8.59 -14.39 7.81
N GLU A 43 7.41 -14.96 7.84
CA GLU A 43 6.64 -15.30 6.65
C GLU A 43 5.59 -14.21 6.42
N ALA A 44 5.63 -13.62 5.23
CA ALA A 44 4.64 -12.65 4.79
C ALA A 44 3.91 -13.19 3.57
N PHE A 45 2.59 -13.17 3.62
CA PHE A 45 1.74 -13.62 2.53
C PHE A 45 0.67 -12.56 2.24
N SER A 46 0.53 -12.19 0.98
CA SER A 46 -0.42 -11.18 0.53
C SER A 46 -1.25 -11.70 -0.64
N ILE A 47 -2.55 -11.62 -0.48
CA ILE A 47 -3.52 -11.81 -1.55
C ILE A 47 -4.37 -10.53 -1.66
N PRO A 48 -5.14 -10.33 -2.74
CA PRO A 48 -5.89 -9.08 -2.92
C PRO A 48 -6.68 -8.62 -1.69
N ASN A 49 -7.31 -9.53 -0.95
CA ASN A 49 -8.20 -9.17 0.16
C ASN A 49 -7.59 -9.39 1.55
N CYS A 50 -6.32 -9.80 1.65
CA CYS A 50 -5.73 -10.13 2.95
C CYS A 50 -4.21 -10.03 2.93
N VAL A 51 -3.67 -9.47 4.01
CA VAL A 51 -2.24 -9.49 4.33
C VAL A 51 -2.05 -10.27 5.62
N MET A 52 -1.19 -11.26 5.60
CA MET A 52 -0.84 -12.09 6.75
C MET A 52 0.66 -12.02 7.01
N VAL A 53 1.02 -11.92 8.27
CA VAL A 53 2.41 -11.90 8.73
C VAL A 53 2.53 -12.88 9.89
N SER A 54 3.47 -13.79 9.78
CA SER A 54 3.77 -14.76 10.84
C SER A 54 5.26 -14.75 11.16
N LEU A 55 5.59 -14.82 12.43
CA LEU A 55 6.96 -14.97 12.90
C LEU A 55 6.98 -15.79 14.20
N GLU A 56 8.16 -16.25 14.59
CA GLU A 56 8.38 -16.88 15.87
C GLU A 56 8.96 -15.86 16.85
N ALA A 57 8.27 -15.66 17.98
CA ALA A 57 8.76 -14.77 19.04
C ALA A 57 9.93 -15.44 19.80
N ALA A 58 10.73 -14.66 20.54
CA ALA A 58 11.90 -15.14 21.28
C ALA A 58 11.59 -16.25 22.29
N ASN A 59 10.34 -16.42 22.69
CA ASN A 59 9.88 -17.48 23.59
C ASN A 59 9.46 -18.76 22.85
N GLY A 60 9.73 -18.87 21.54
CA GLY A 60 9.34 -20.01 20.70
C GLY A 60 7.85 -20.07 20.37
N LYS A 61 7.07 -19.04 20.71
CA LYS A 61 5.64 -19.01 20.38
C LYS A 61 5.41 -18.39 19.02
N PRO A 62 4.59 -19.01 18.16
CA PRO A 62 4.19 -18.40 16.91
C PRO A 62 3.31 -17.18 17.17
N LEU A 63 3.61 -16.10 16.46
CA LEU A 63 2.85 -14.87 16.43
C LEU A 63 2.36 -14.63 15.02
N MET A 64 1.06 -14.43 14.87
CA MET A 64 0.45 -14.15 13.56
C MET A 64 -0.46 -12.93 13.65
N VAL A 65 -0.32 -12.03 12.67
CA VAL A 65 -1.19 -10.87 12.47
C VAL A 65 -1.79 -10.97 11.08
N MET A 66 -3.11 -10.78 11.00
CA MET A 66 -3.85 -10.74 9.74
C MET A 66 -4.59 -9.41 9.62
N LYS A 67 -4.50 -8.78 8.45
CA LYS A 67 -5.25 -7.58 8.10
C LYS A 67 -6.08 -7.85 6.86
N ARG A 68 -7.40 -7.66 6.97
CA ARG A 68 -8.30 -7.75 5.81
C ARG A 68 -8.25 -6.45 5.01
N VAL A 69 -8.13 -6.56 3.69
CA VAL A 69 -8.13 -5.45 2.75
C VAL A 69 -9.48 -5.43 2.04
N ASP A 70 -10.35 -4.52 2.43
CA ASP A 70 -11.73 -4.45 1.91
C ASP A 70 -11.86 -3.58 0.65
N PHE A 71 -10.87 -2.74 0.38
CA PHE A 71 -10.87 -1.81 -0.74
C PHE A 71 -9.47 -1.72 -1.37
N HIS A 72 -9.44 -1.57 -2.70
CA HIS A 72 -8.22 -1.33 -3.46
C HIS A 72 -8.35 -0.02 -4.24
N GLY A 73 -7.41 0.88 -3.98
CA GLY A 73 -7.26 2.12 -4.73
C GLY A 73 -6.03 2.09 -5.62
N ASN A 74 -5.85 3.15 -6.40
CA ASN A 74 -4.61 3.46 -7.12
C ASN A 74 -4.09 4.81 -6.59
N ASP A 75 -3.33 4.75 -5.49
CA ASP A 75 -2.72 5.92 -4.86
C ASP A 75 -1.19 5.78 -4.85
N LEU A 76 -0.58 6.14 -5.98
CA LEU A 76 0.87 6.03 -6.17
C LEU A 76 1.65 6.94 -5.23
N GLU A 77 1.10 8.09 -4.82
CA GLU A 77 1.72 8.98 -3.84
C GLU A 77 1.84 8.29 -2.48
N SER A 78 0.78 7.60 -2.05
CA SER A 78 0.81 6.80 -0.83
C SER A 78 1.77 5.62 -0.91
N VAL A 79 1.84 4.93 -2.06
CA VAL A 79 2.82 3.85 -2.29
C VAL A 79 4.25 4.39 -2.17
N GLU A 80 4.55 5.55 -2.77
CA GLU A 80 5.87 6.18 -2.68
C GLU A 80 6.23 6.54 -1.23
N LYS A 81 5.33 7.21 -0.50
CA LYS A 81 5.54 7.60 0.90
C LYS A 81 5.75 6.39 1.82
N LEU A 82 4.97 5.33 1.64
CA LEU A 82 5.11 4.11 2.43
C LEU A 82 6.41 3.36 2.10
N ASN A 83 6.85 3.35 0.84
CA ASN A 83 8.15 2.82 0.46
C ASN A 83 9.31 3.66 1.04
N ALA A 84 9.20 4.98 1.06
CA ALA A 84 10.19 5.84 1.71
C ALA A 84 10.24 5.59 3.22
N LEU A 85 9.08 5.46 3.88
CA LEU A 85 8.96 5.10 5.29
C LEU A 85 9.61 3.74 5.57
N SER A 86 9.32 2.70 4.77
CA SER A 86 9.89 1.37 4.97
C SER A 86 11.43 1.39 4.88
N ARG A 87 11.98 2.12 3.92
CA ARG A 87 13.44 2.32 3.79
C ARG A 87 14.03 3.02 5.02
N ARG A 88 13.35 4.04 5.54
CA ARG A 88 13.76 4.75 6.73
C ARG A 88 13.74 3.83 7.96
N ILE A 89 12.68 3.05 8.15
CA ILE A 89 12.57 2.07 9.24
C ILE A 89 13.73 1.06 9.16
N CYS A 90 14.01 0.53 7.96
CA CYS A 90 15.11 -0.43 7.77
C CYS A 90 16.49 0.17 8.02
N ALA A 91 16.71 1.45 7.72
CA ALA A 91 18.01 2.11 7.91
C ALA A 91 18.25 2.52 9.36
N GLU A 92 17.21 3.02 10.05
CA GLU A 92 17.35 3.57 11.41
C GLU A 92 17.00 2.54 12.50
N THR A 93 16.26 1.49 12.17
CA THR A 93 15.76 0.44 13.08
C THR A 93 15.30 1.00 14.43
N PRO A 94 14.36 1.99 14.45
CA PRO A 94 13.91 2.63 15.67
C PRO A 94 13.10 1.66 16.52
N ASP A 95 12.80 2.05 17.77
CA ASP A 95 11.82 1.29 18.55
C ASP A 95 10.49 1.17 17.77
N PRO A 96 9.83 0.00 17.74
CA PRO A 96 8.59 -0.22 17.00
C PRO A 96 7.48 0.79 17.30
N SER A 97 7.45 1.35 18.51
CA SER A 97 6.50 2.41 18.90
C SER A 97 6.76 3.72 18.17
N VAL A 98 8.03 4.08 17.97
CA VAL A 98 8.43 5.26 17.21
C VAL A 98 8.13 5.08 15.73
N ALA A 99 8.46 3.91 15.18
CA ALA A 99 8.13 3.58 13.79
C ALA A 99 6.61 3.59 13.53
N ALA A 100 5.79 3.18 14.51
CA ALA A 100 4.33 3.27 14.41
C ALA A 100 3.85 4.73 14.36
N GLN A 101 4.48 5.64 15.11
CA GLN A 101 4.18 7.07 15.02
C GLN A 101 4.53 7.64 13.64
N TRP A 102 5.67 7.27 13.06
CA TRP A 102 6.04 7.69 11.71
C TRP A 102 5.04 7.19 10.65
N LEU A 103 4.51 5.98 10.83
CA LEU A 103 3.44 5.48 9.97
C LEU A 103 2.19 6.35 10.08
N ASP A 104 1.76 6.66 11.31
CA ASP A 104 0.58 7.49 11.54
C ASP A 104 0.74 8.91 10.97
N GLU A 105 1.92 9.50 11.09
CA GLU A 105 2.26 10.79 10.47
C GLU A 105 2.21 10.71 8.94
N THR A 106 2.79 9.66 8.36
CA THR A 106 2.78 9.42 6.91
C THR A 106 1.34 9.29 6.39
N LEU A 107 0.48 8.60 7.12
CA LEU A 107 -0.92 8.41 6.76
C LEU A 107 -1.75 9.70 6.88
N LYS A 108 -1.49 10.54 7.88
CA LYS A 108 -2.13 11.86 8.03
C LYS A 108 -1.77 12.82 6.90
N GLY A 109 -0.58 12.70 6.34
CA GLY A 109 -0.09 13.53 5.24
C GLY A 109 -0.66 13.18 3.86
N ARG A 110 -1.67 12.32 3.75
CA ARG A 110 -2.32 11.98 2.47
C ARG A 110 -3.10 13.16 1.93
N ARG A 111 -2.88 13.46 0.65
CA ARG A 111 -3.66 14.48 -0.06
C ARG A 111 -5.01 13.88 -0.48
N HIS A 112 -6.09 14.51 -0.06
CA HIS A 112 -7.41 14.24 -0.60
C HIS A 112 -7.70 15.25 -1.71
N TYR A 113 -7.76 14.77 -2.94
CA TYR A 113 -8.20 15.59 -4.06
C TYR A 113 -9.72 15.78 -4.01
N SER A 114 -10.18 16.98 -4.33
CA SER A 114 -11.62 17.23 -4.48
C SER A 114 -12.17 16.40 -5.65
N VAL A 115 -13.44 16.00 -5.53
CA VAL A 115 -14.13 15.17 -6.53
C VAL A 115 -13.97 15.70 -7.96
N PRO A 116 -14.11 17.01 -8.25
CA PRO A 116 -13.91 17.55 -9.60
C PRO A 116 -12.48 17.37 -10.13
N VAL A 117 -11.48 17.54 -9.26
CA VAL A 117 -10.06 17.36 -9.64
C VAL A 117 -9.76 15.91 -9.96
N TYR A 118 -10.33 14.98 -9.20
CA TYR A 118 -10.22 13.55 -9.46
C TYR A 118 -10.79 13.17 -10.82
N TYR A 119 -12.02 13.63 -11.14
CA TYR A 119 -12.63 13.38 -12.44
C TYR A 119 -11.87 14.04 -13.59
N LEU A 120 -11.38 15.26 -13.41
CA LEU A 120 -10.58 15.94 -14.42
C LEU A 120 -9.27 15.19 -14.70
N GLY A 121 -8.59 14.70 -13.66
CA GLY A 121 -7.38 13.89 -13.80
C GLY A 121 -7.62 12.60 -14.60
N ASN A 122 -8.68 11.87 -14.27
CA ASN A 122 -9.07 10.64 -14.99
C ASN A 122 -9.43 10.95 -16.45
N PHE A 123 -10.16 12.04 -16.69
CA PHE A 123 -10.49 12.49 -18.05
C PHE A 123 -9.23 12.82 -18.86
N CYS A 124 -8.31 13.58 -18.31
CA CYS A 124 -7.05 13.91 -18.98
C CYS A 124 -6.19 12.67 -19.26
N ALA A 125 -6.16 11.72 -18.32
CA ALA A 125 -5.45 10.46 -18.51
C ALA A 125 -6.07 9.63 -19.66
N ALA A 126 -7.39 9.46 -19.65
CA ALA A 126 -8.10 8.74 -20.72
C ALA A 126 -7.92 9.43 -22.08
N ALA A 127 -8.04 10.76 -22.10
CA ALA A 127 -7.85 11.57 -23.32
C ALA A 127 -6.42 11.45 -23.87
N GLY A 128 -5.41 11.38 -22.99
CA GLY A 128 -4.02 11.20 -23.39
C GLY A 128 -3.71 9.81 -23.96
N PHE A 129 -4.36 8.78 -23.43
CA PHE A 129 -4.19 7.41 -23.95
C PHE A 129 -4.92 7.14 -25.26
N CYS A 130 -6.02 7.83 -25.53
CA CYS A 130 -6.85 7.61 -26.72
C CYS A 130 -6.02 7.68 -28.04
N PRO A 131 -5.22 8.73 -28.32
CA PRO A 131 -4.40 8.79 -29.53
C PRO A 131 -3.31 7.73 -29.58
N VAL A 132 -2.76 7.30 -28.43
CA VAL A 132 -1.71 6.28 -28.37
C VAL A 132 -2.24 4.92 -28.88
N PHE A 133 -3.52 4.64 -28.65
CA PHE A 133 -4.19 3.44 -29.17
C PHE A 133 -4.88 3.64 -30.52
N GLY A 134 -4.58 4.74 -31.23
CA GLY A 134 -5.13 5.02 -32.56
C GLY A 134 -6.57 5.55 -32.55
N GLY A 135 -7.06 5.95 -31.39
CA GLY A 135 -8.39 6.56 -31.26
C GLY A 135 -8.45 8.00 -31.78
N THR A 136 -9.63 8.41 -32.22
CA THR A 136 -9.94 9.75 -32.68
C THR A 136 -10.66 10.55 -31.62
N LEU A 137 -10.76 11.89 -31.81
CA LEU A 137 -11.56 12.75 -30.93
C LEU A 137 -13.04 12.36 -30.83
N ARG A 138 -13.58 11.65 -31.84
CA ARG A 138 -14.94 11.12 -31.81
C ARG A 138 -15.06 9.92 -30.87
N ASP A 139 -14.04 9.09 -30.79
CA ASP A 139 -14.01 7.93 -29.87
C ASP A 139 -13.97 8.37 -28.41
N LEU A 140 -13.33 9.49 -28.11
CA LEU A 140 -13.34 10.11 -26.78
C LEU A 140 -14.77 10.47 -26.30
N SER A 141 -15.67 10.88 -27.21
CA SER A 141 -17.04 11.19 -26.84
C SER A 141 -17.90 9.92 -26.66
N LEU A 142 -17.61 8.85 -27.39
CA LEU A 142 -18.37 7.59 -27.33
C LEU A 142 -18.08 6.76 -26.08
N ILE A 143 -16.87 6.80 -25.54
CA ILE A 143 -16.50 6.09 -24.32
C ILE A 143 -17.32 6.60 -23.12
N HIS A 144 -17.66 7.87 -23.07
CA HIS A 144 -18.50 8.44 -22.01
C HIS A 144 -20.02 8.18 -22.18
N ILE A 145 -20.47 7.83 -23.38
CA ILE A 145 -21.89 7.64 -23.69
C ILE A 145 -22.29 6.15 -23.61
N SER A 146 -21.35 5.23 -23.81
CA SER A 146 -21.63 3.81 -23.98
C SER A 146 -21.42 2.93 -22.75
N GLU A 147 -20.91 3.46 -21.65
CA GLU A 147 -20.85 2.73 -20.38
C GLU A 147 -22.10 3.02 -19.54
N PRO A 148 -23.11 2.12 -19.54
CA PRO A 148 -24.16 2.21 -18.53
C PRO A 148 -23.53 1.91 -17.18
N THR A 149 -23.49 2.90 -16.31
CA THR A 149 -23.21 2.71 -14.89
C THR A 149 -24.11 1.61 -14.33
N ARG A 150 -23.55 0.44 -14.12
CA ARG A 150 -24.15 -0.61 -13.31
C ARG A 150 -23.59 -0.58 -11.91
#